data_37e6e0a071796289f6b7fa8e98127115
#
_entry.id   37e6e0a071796289f6b7fa8e98127115
#
_cell.length_a   1.000
_cell.length_b   1.000
_cell.length_c   1.000
_cell.angle_alpha   90.00
_cell.angle_beta   90.00
_cell.angle_gamma   90.00
#
_symmetry.space_group_name_H-M   'P 1'
#
loop_
_entity.id
_entity.type
_entity.pdbx_description
1 polymer ?
#
loop_
_entity_poly.entity_id
_entity_poly.type
_entity_poly.pdbx_seq_one_letter_code
_entity_poly.pdbx_strand_id
1 'polypeptide(L)'
;MTDIREYLARKPLLFDGGMGTYYKAAPGADCEMANLTDPEGVKKVHAEYLAAGAQAIKTNTFGLPRMAAAQMPGWEELAEAGWKLACDAAAEKDAAVFADLGPAPDTEAAPASSAYGLVAQQFAALGAKNFLFETLSSDVGIVEAVKALRVAVPDAFVMVSFAVLPDGYTREGLLFRDLLRRMEQSGVVDAVGLNCVSAPGAMKKLVQSLGETLLPLAVMPNA
;
A
#
# COMPACT_ATOMS: atom_id res chain seq x y z
N MET A 1 8.68 -8.54 -13.79
CA MET A 1 7.44 -9.37 -13.67
C MET A 1 6.45 -8.97 -14.76
N THR A 2 5.66 -9.91 -15.30
CA THR A 2 4.51 -9.71 -16.18
C THR A 2 3.47 -8.79 -15.52
N ASP A 3 2.50 -8.29 -16.26
CA ASP A 3 1.37 -7.52 -15.72
C ASP A 3 0.69 -8.25 -14.54
N ILE A 4 0.43 -7.52 -13.45
CA ILE A 4 -0.15 -8.09 -12.22
C ILE A 4 -1.53 -8.68 -12.47
N ARG A 5 -2.33 -8.10 -13.36
CA ARG A 5 -3.67 -8.62 -13.72
C ARG A 5 -3.57 -9.99 -14.38
N GLU A 6 -2.63 -10.16 -15.32
CA GLU A 6 -2.37 -11.45 -15.97
C GLU A 6 -1.84 -12.48 -14.98
N TYR A 7 -1.02 -12.06 -14.01
CA TYR A 7 -0.52 -12.93 -12.96
C TYR A 7 -1.66 -13.42 -12.06
N LEU A 8 -2.49 -12.51 -11.56
CA LEU A 8 -3.61 -12.83 -10.67
C LEU A 8 -4.69 -13.69 -11.34
N ALA A 9 -4.84 -13.63 -12.67
CA ALA A 9 -5.74 -14.51 -13.40
C ALA A 9 -5.33 -16.00 -13.34
N ARG A 10 -4.08 -16.29 -12.94
CA ARG A 10 -3.52 -17.65 -12.94
C ARG A 10 -3.26 -18.19 -11.54
N LYS A 11 -2.84 -17.34 -10.61
CA LYS A 11 -2.44 -17.76 -9.26
C LYS A 11 -2.39 -16.56 -8.29
N PRO A 12 -2.49 -16.82 -6.98
CA PRO A 12 -2.30 -15.79 -5.96
C PRO A 12 -0.90 -15.17 -6.03
N LEU A 13 -0.81 -13.87 -5.68
CA LEU A 13 0.43 -13.13 -5.54
C LEU A 13 0.80 -13.04 -4.05
N LEU A 14 2.00 -13.53 -3.71
CA LEU A 14 2.49 -13.49 -2.33
C LEU A 14 3.25 -12.19 -2.10
N PHE A 15 2.74 -11.35 -1.20
CA PHE A 15 3.38 -10.13 -0.76
C PHE A 15 4.41 -10.37 0.35
N ASP A 16 5.30 -9.40 0.53
CA ASP A 16 6.13 -9.27 1.71
C ASP A 16 5.29 -8.99 2.97
N GLY A 17 5.96 -8.97 4.13
CA GLY A 17 5.36 -8.60 5.41
C GLY A 17 5.52 -7.11 5.75
N GLY A 18 5.35 -6.79 7.04
CA GLY A 18 5.48 -5.44 7.55
C GLY A 18 6.94 -4.97 7.66
N MET A 19 7.31 -3.92 6.95
CA MET A 19 8.64 -3.30 7.05
C MET A 19 8.90 -2.79 8.47
N GLY A 20 8.01 -1.96 9.02
CA GLY A 20 8.23 -1.28 10.29
C GLY A 20 8.41 -2.22 11.49
N THR A 21 7.73 -3.36 11.51
CA THR A 21 7.88 -4.36 12.58
C THR A 21 9.15 -5.18 12.44
N TYR A 22 9.61 -5.44 11.22
CA TYR A 22 10.79 -6.25 10.96
C TYR A 22 12.08 -5.44 11.06
N TYR A 23 12.11 -4.25 10.50
CA TYR A 23 13.27 -3.34 10.56
C TYR A 23 13.57 -2.85 11.99
N LYS A 24 12.55 -2.76 12.86
CA LYS A 24 12.69 -2.31 14.24
C LYS A 24 13.37 -0.95 14.37
N ALA A 25 12.81 0.04 13.68
CA ALA A 25 13.25 1.44 13.82
C ALA A 25 13.35 1.85 15.30
N ALA A 26 14.21 2.81 15.59
CA ALA A 26 14.32 3.35 16.94
C ALA A 26 12.94 3.88 17.41
N PRO A 27 12.62 3.77 18.71
CA PRO A 27 11.34 4.23 19.22
C PRO A 27 11.07 5.70 18.83
N GLY A 28 9.93 5.96 18.19
CA GLY A 28 9.53 7.31 17.73
C GLY A 28 10.16 7.77 16.42
N ALA A 29 11.00 6.97 15.77
CA ALA A 29 11.52 7.27 14.44
C ALA A 29 10.54 6.77 13.37
N ASP A 30 10.31 7.59 12.34
CA ASP A 30 9.62 7.16 11.14
C ASP A 30 10.51 6.15 10.39
N CYS A 31 9.95 5.00 10.03
CA CYS A 31 10.69 3.93 9.36
C CYS A 31 11.24 4.37 8.01
N GLU A 32 10.54 5.27 7.34
CA GLU A 32 10.87 5.82 6.03
C GLU A 32 12.20 6.57 6.02
N MET A 33 12.58 7.18 7.16
CA MET A 33 13.88 7.86 7.31
C MET A 33 15.05 6.91 7.07
N ALA A 34 14.88 5.61 7.34
CA ALA A 34 15.90 4.61 7.10
C ALA A 34 16.26 4.46 5.62
N ASN A 35 15.39 4.87 4.69
CA ASN A 35 15.71 4.89 3.27
C ASN A 35 16.96 5.73 2.96
N LEU A 36 17.21 6.77 3.76
CA LEU A 36 18.37 7.67 3.62
C LEU A 36 19.45 7.37 4.67
N THR A 37 19.07 7.04 5.92
CA THR A 37 20.01 6.92 7.03
C THR A 37 20.60 5.52 7.21
N ASP A 38 19.88 4.48 6.76
CA ASP A 38 20.31 3.08 6.79
C ASP A 38 19.78 2.28 5.58
N PRO A 39 20.14 2.67 4.35
CA PRO A 39 19.65 2.04 3.13
C PRO A 39 19.97 0.54 3.06
N GLU A 40 21.10 0.11 3.60
CA GLU A 40 21.49 -1.30 3.62
C GLU A 40 20.59 -2.14 4.57
N GLY A 41 20.15 -1.56 5.67
CA GLY A 41 19.17 -2.19 6.56
C GLY A 41 17.83 -2.40 5.89
N VAL A 42 17.32 -1.39 5.18
CA VAL A 42 16.06 -1.48 4.40
C VAL A 42 16.20 -2.51 3.28
N LYS A 43 17.28 -2.45 2.50
CA LYS A 43 17.56 -3.41 1.41
C LYS A 43 17.64 -4.84 1.91
N LYS A 44 18.26 -5.05 3.07
CA LYS A 44 18.33 -6.36 3.72
C LYS A 44 16.95 -6.92 4.03
N VAL A 45 16.03 -6.12 4.56
CA VAL A 45 14.65 -6.56 4.86
C VAL A 45 13.93 -6.99 3.55
N HIS A 46 14.02 -6.20 2.49
CA HIS A 46 13.46 -6.58 1.19
C HIS A 46 14.05 -7.91 0.68
N ALA A 47 15.38 -8.06 0.74
CA ALA A 47 16.07 -9.26 0.29
C ALA A 47 15.64 -10.51 1.09
N GLU A 48 15.45 -10.38 2.40
CA GLU A 48 15.02 -11.49 3.26
C GLU A 48 13.58 -11.92 2.95
N TYR A 49 12.65 -10.99 2.72
CA TYR A 49 11.29 -11.33 2.27
C TYR A 49 11.29 -12.01 0.90
N LEU A 50 12.07 -11.51 -0.05
CA LEU A 50 12.22 -12.13 -1.37
C LEU A 50 12.85 -13.52 -1.28
N ALA A 51 13.85 -13.72 -0.41
CA ALA A 51 14.44 -15.02 -0.16
C ALA A 51 13.45 -16.01 0.48
N ALA A 52 12.53 -15.50 1.31
CA ALA A 52 11.43 -16.29 1.90
C ALA A 52 10.31 -16.62 0.90
N GLY A 53 10.37 -16.09 -0.33
CA GLY A 53 9.43 -16.44 -1.41
C GLY A 53 8.41 -15.36 -1.74
N ALA A 54 8.53 -14.15 -1.22
CA ALA A 54 7.70 -13.03 -1.66
C ALA A 54 7.89 -12.79 -3.16
N GLN A 55 6.78 -12.52 -3.84
CA GLN A 55 6.71 -12.29 -5.29
C GLN A 55 6.40 -10.82 -5.60
N ALA A 56 5.93 -10.10 -4.60
CA ALA A 56 5.74 -8.66 -4.60
C ALA A 56 6.25 -8.08 -3.29
N ILE A 57 6.89 -6.92 -3.37
CA ILE A 57 7.33 -6.15 -2.22
C ILE A 57 6.76 -4.75 -2.26
N LYS A 58 6.56 -4.17 -1.09
CA LYS A 58 6.11 -2.79 -0.90
C LYS A 58 7.32 -1.90 -0.66
N THR A 59 7.30 -0.68 -1.16
CA THR A 59 8.31 0.31 -0.80
C THR A 59 8.22 0.67 0.69
N ASN A 60 9.33 1.09 1.30
CA ASN A 60 9.33 1.61 2.67
C ASN A 60 8.88 3.09 2.69
N THR A 61 7.60 3.35 2.39
CA THR A 61 7.08 4.71 2.14
C THR A 61 5.67 4.94 2.68
N PHE A 62 5.22 4.10 3.58
CA PHE A 62 3.89 4.12 4.19
C PHE A 62 3.48 5.49 4.74
N GLY A 63 4.39 6.21 5.41
CA GLY A 63 4.11 7.51 6.03
C GLY A 63 4.10 8.71 5.09
N LEU A 64 4.49 8.56 3.82
CA LEU A 64 4.66 9.69 2.92
C LEU A 64 3.39 10.52 2.67
N PRO A 65 2.16 9.95 2.55
CA PRO A 65 0.98 10.80 2.40
C PRO A 65 0.75 11.72 3.60
N ARG A 66 1.04 11.27 4.81
CA ARG A 66 0.99 12.11 6.03
C ARG A 66 2.06 13.19 5.99
N MET A 67 3.27 12.87 5.55
CA MET A 67 4.38 13.82 5.43
C MET A 67 4.08 14.90 4.37
N ALA A 68 3.57 14.48 3.21
CA ALA A 68 3.17 15.40 2.14
C ALA A 68 2.02 16.33 2.57
N ALA A 69 1.00 15.80 3.27
CA ALA A 69 -0.08 16.62 3.83
C ALA A 69 0.43 17.66 4.85
N ALA A 70 1.44 17.32 5.64
CA ALA A 70 2.09 18.21 6.59
C ALA A 70 3.13 19.14 5.94
N GLN A 71 3.32 19.05 4.62
CA GLN A 71 4.35 19.80 3.87
C GLN A 71 5.76 19.63 4.46
N MET A 72 6.05 18.43 4.96
CA MET A 72 7.39 18.14 5.51
C MET A 72 8.43 18.16 4.38
N PRO A 73 9.53 18.94 4.53
CA PRO A 73 10.57 18.96 3.51
C PRO A 73 11.27 17.60 3.41
N GLY A 74 11.64 17.21 2.19
CA GLY A 74 12.42 15.98 1.94
C GLY A 74 11.59 14.68 1.81
N TRP A 75 10.26 14.75 1.83
CA TRP A 75 9.44 13.56 1.62
C TRP A 75 9.62 12.99 0.19
N GLU A 76 9.89 13.84 -0.79
CA GLU A 76 10.18 13.43 -2.17
C GLU A 76 11.48 12.62 -2.26
N GLU A 77 12.52 13.04 -1.51
CA GLU A 77 13.79 12.31 -1.43
C GLU A 77 13.61 10.93 -0.78
N LEU A 78 12.76 10.85 0.25
CA LEU A 78 12.39 9.57 0.88
C LEU A 78 11.64 8.64 -0.09
N ALA A 79 10.76 9.20 -0.93
CA ALA A 79 10.04 8.45 -1.96
C ALA A 79 11.02 7.87 -2.99
N GLU A 80 11.94 8.70 -3.51
CA GLU A 80 12.95 8.28 -4.49
C GLU A 80 13.86 7.19 -3.92
N ALA A 81 14.39 7.39 -2.71
CA ALA A 81 15.26 6.42 -2.05
C ALA A 81 14.53 5.09 -1.80
N GLY A 82 13.33 5.13 -1.22
CA GLY A 82 12.52 3.93 -0.95
C GLY A 82 12.14 3.18 -2.22
N TRP A 83 11.77 3.89 -3.28
CA TRP A 83 11.50 3.30 -4.59
C TRP A 83 12.73 2.60 -5.16
N LYS A 84 13.87 3.29 -5.17
CA LYS A 84 15.13 2.73 -5.67
C LYS A 84 15.54 1.47 -4.92
N LEU A 85 15.52 1.48 -3.59
CA LEU A 85 15.90 0.33 -2.76
C LEU A 85 15.02 -0.90 -3.04
N ALA A 86 13.72 -0.70 -3.17
CA ALA A 86 12.79 -1.78 -3.48
C ALA A 86 13.01 -2.32 -4.92
N CYS A 87 13.20 -1.43 -5.91
CA CYS A 87 13.48 -1.83 -7.29
C CYS A 87 14.79 -2.61 -7.41
N ASP A 88 15.86 -2.14 -6.75
CA ASP A 88 17.16 -2.82 -6.75
C ASP A 88 17.04 -4.23 -6.16
N ALA A 89 16.31 -4.39 -5.05
CA ALA A 89 16.08 -5.69 -4.43
C ALA A 89 15.21 -6.61 -5.31
N ALA A 90 14.14 -6.07 -5.90
CA ALA A 90 13.20 -6.84 -6.71
C ALA A 90 13.80 -7.33 -8.04
N ALA A 91 14.74 -6.58 -8.62
CA ALA A 91 15.39 -6.92 -9.90
C ALA A 91 16.12 -8.28 -9.83
N GLU A 92 16.67 -8.64 -8.67
CA GLU A 92 17.39 -9.91 -8.47
C GLU A 92 16.48 -11.15 -8.53
N LYS A 93 15.18 -10.97 -8.31
CA LYS A 93 14.18 -12.05 -8.19
C LYS A 93 13.01 -11.92 -9.17
N ASP A 94 13.04 -10.96 -10.08
CA ASP A 94 11.92 -10.63 -10.97
C ASP A 94 10.59 -10.42 -10.20
N ALA A 95 10.67 -9.81 -9.02
CA ALA A 95 9.53 -9.53 -8.18
C ALA A 95 8.82 -8.22 -8.60
N ALA A 96 7.55 -8.09 -8.27
CA ALA A 96 6.81 -6.84 -8.44
C ALA A 96 7.14 -5.86 -7.31
N VAL A 97 7.18 -4.57 -7.65
CA VAL A 97 7.30 -3.49 -6.65
C VAL A 97 6.00 -2.70 -6.63
N PHE A 98 5.47 -2.47 -5.44
CA PHE A 98 4.31 -1.63 -5.19
C PHE A 98 4.75 -0.36 -4.46
N ALA A 99 4.41 0.79 -5.04
CA ALA A 99 4.47 2.07 -4.32
C ALA A 99 3.45 2.03 -3.18
N ASP A 100 3.94 2.12 -1.95
CA ASP A 100 3.13 1.96 -0.74
C ASP A 100 2.73 3.30 -0.16
N LEU A 101 1.42 3.54 -0.02
CA LEU A 101 0.80 4.75 0.47
C LEU A 101 -0.12 4.43 1.66
N GLY A 102 0.30 4.77 2.87
CA GLY A 102 -0.52 4.67 4.06
C GLY A 102 -1.53 5.83 4.19
N PRO A 103 -2.25 5.92 5.32
CA PRO A 103 -3.30 6.91 5.50
C PRO A 103 -2.79 8.36 5.44
N ALA A 104 -3.54 9.22 4.75
CA ALA A 104 -3.40 10.67 4.81
C ALA A 104 -4.45 11.27 5.75
N PRO A 105 -4.14 12.35 6.47
CA PRO A 105 -5.16 13.14 7.16
C PRO A 105 -6.10 13.77 6.12
N ASP A 106 -7.36 13.95 6.52
CA ASP A 106 -8.34 14.69 5.71
C ASP A 106 -8.81 15.92 6.47
N THR A 107 -8.41 17.07 5.99
CA THR A 107 -8.78 18.38 6.59
C THR A 107 -9.12 19.36 5.49
N GLU A 108 -9.84 20.42 5.81
CA GLU A 108 -10.15 21.50 4.86
C GLU A 108 -8.87 22.12 4.25
N ALA A 109 -7.81 22.28 5.07
CA ALA A 109 -6.53 22.85 4.63
C ALA A 109 -5.66 21.86 3.86
N ALA A 110 -5.81 20.56 4.10
CA ALA A 110 -5.06 19.48 3.44
C ALA A 110 -5.99 18.29 3.15
N PRO A 111 -6.75 18.34 2.06
CA PRO A 111 -7.60 17.24 1.65
C PRO A 111 -6.78 15.96 1.39
N ALA A 112 -7.26 14.82 1.86
CA ALA A 112 -6.58 13.53 1.67
C ALA A 112 -6.30 13.23 0.19
N SER A 113 -7.22 13.58 -0.71
CA SER A 113 -7.04 13.40 -2.16
C SER A 113 -5.82 14.13 -2.71
N SER A 114 -5.50 15.32 -2.17
CA SER A 114 -4.31 16.08 -2.56
C SER A 114 -3.03 15.39 -2.12
N ALA A 115 -2.97 14.94 -0.87
CA ALA A 115 -1.79 14.23 -0.35
C ALA A 115 -1.54 12.90 -1.08
N TYR A 116 -2.57 12.10 -1.28
CA TYR A 116 -2.48 10.88 -2.08
C TYR A 116 -2.07 11.17 -3.52
N GLY A 117 -2.65 12.20 -4.14
CA GLY A 117 -2.34 12.62 -5.50
C GLY A 117 -0.88 13.03 -5.67
N LEU A 118 -0.34 13.84 -4.75
CA LEU A 118 1.08 14.26 -4.75
C LEU A 118 2.02 13.07 -4.67
N VAL A 119 1.82 12.18 -3.70
CA VAL A 119 2.68 11.01 -3.51
C VAL A 119 2.56 10.02 -4.69
N ALA A 120 1.35 9.76 -5.18
CA ALA A 120 1.16 8.88 -6.33
C ALA A 120 1.80 9.45 -7.61
N GLN A 121 1.74 10.76 -7.83
CA GLN A 121 2.41 11.42 -8.97
C GLN A 121 3.93 11.34 -8.87
N GLN A 122 4.49 11.49 -7.66
CA GLN A 122 5.93 11.32 -7.44
C GLN A 122 6.37 9.91 -7.84
N PHE A 123 5.66 8.86 -7.40
CA PHE A 123 5.97 7.49 -7.79
C PHE A 123 5.74 7.24 -9.29
N ALA A 124 4.70 7.83 -9.89
CA ALA A 124 4.48 7.76 -11.33
C ALA A 124 5.66 8.35 -12.12
N ALA A 125 6.22 9.48 -11.67
CA ALA A 125 7.41 10.09 -12.25
C ALA A 125 8.66 9.21 -12.10
N LEU A 126 8.76 8.42 -11.03
CA LEU A 126 9.81 7.42 -10.81
C LEU A 126 9.60 6.12 -11.60
N GLY A 127 8.50 6.00 -12.35
CA GLY A 127 8.20 4.86 -13.21
C GLY A 127 7.37 3.74 -12.54
N ALA A 128 6.76 4.02 -11.39
CA ALA A 128 5.90 3.05 -10.73
C ALA A 128 4.68 2.70 -11.60
N LYS A 129 4.34 1.41 -11.62
CA LYS A 129 3.18 0.85 -12.31
C LYS A 129 2.18 0.22 -11.35
N ASN A 130 2.61 -0.16 -10.15
CA ASN A 130 1.75 -0.78 -9.16
C ASN A 130 1.69 0.11 -7.91
N PHE A 131 0.48 0.36 -7.43
CA PHE A 131 0.22 1.25 -6.30
C PHE A 131 -0.63 0.52 -5.27
N LEU A 132 -0.27 0.66 -4.01
CA LEU A 132 -1.02 0.14 -2.88
C LEU A 132 -1.36 1.29 -1.93
N PHE A 133 -2.65 1.53 -1.74
CA PHE A 133 -3.16 2.36 -0.66
C PHE A 133 -3.57 1.42 0.47
N GLU A 134 -2.82 1.42 1.58
CA GLU A 134 -3.04 0.42 2.63
C GLU A 134 -3.36 1.02 4.01
N THR A 135 -3.90 0.16 4.86
CA THR A 135 -4.20 0.48 6.28
C THR A 135 -5.20 1.63 6.44
N LEU A 136 -6.06 1.81 5.45
CA LEU A 136 -7.04 2.90 5.44
C LEU A 136 -8.17 2.63 6.42
N SER A 137 -8.66 3.68 7.09
CA SER A 137 -9.88 3.63 7.91
C SER A 137 -11.11 4.22 7.22
N SER A 138 -10.92 4.91 6.10
CA SER A 138 -11.98 5.41 5.21
C SER A 138 -11.53 5.42 3.75
N ASP A 139 -12.47 5.66 2.84
CA ASP A 139 -12.22 5.77 1.40
C ASP A 139 -12.15 7.22 0.90
N VAL A 140 -12.10 8.18 1.83
CA VAL A 140 -12.07 9.61 1.51
C VAL A 140 -10.82 9.95 0.69
N GLY A 141 -11.04 10.63 -0.43
CA GLY A 141 -9.97 11.12 -1.33
C GLY A 141 -9.32 10.05 -2.22
N ILE A 142 -9.62 8.76 -2.05
CA ILE A 142 -8.99 7.68 -2.80
C ILE A 142 -9.42 7.69 -4.27
N VAL A 143 -10.72 7.79 -4.54
CA VAL A 143 -11.25 7.74 -5.91
C VAL A 143 -10.71 8.90 -6.74
N GLU A 144 -10.66 10.11 -6.18
CA GLU A 144 -10.14 11.31 -6.82
C GLU A 144 -8.65 11.17 -7.12
N ALA A 145 -7.87 10.71 -6.14
CA ALA A 145 -6.43 10.50 -6.31
C ALA A 145 -6.13 9.44 -7.37
N VAL A 146 -6.86 8.33 -7.38
CA VAL A 146 -6.66 7.26 -8.37
C VAL A 146 -7.09 7.71 -9.76
N LYS A 147 -8.17 8.48 -9.90
CA LYS A 147 -8.54 9.08 -11.20
C LYS A 147 -7.43 9.97 -11.75
N ALA A 148 -6.84 10.82 -10.91
CA ALA A 148 -5.71 11.67 -11.30
C ALA A 148 -4.47 10.83 -11.66
N LEU A 149 -4.16 9.78 -10.90
CA LEU A 149 -3.08 8.85 -11.19
C LEU A 149 -3.26 8.18 -12.57
N ARG A 150 -4.48 7.73 -12.91
CA ARG A 150 -4.75 7.07 -14.20
C ARG A 150 -4.62 7.99 -15.40
N VAL A 151 -4.67 9.32 -15.22
CA VAL A 151 -4.33 10.26 -16.29
C VAL A 151 -2.83 10.20 -16.61
N ALA A 152 -1.98 10.07 -15.60
CA ALA A 152 -0.54 9.99 -15.77
C ALA A 152 -0.06 8.56 -16.13
N VAL A 153 -0.69 7.54 -15.55
CA VAL A 153 -0.35 6.12 -15.74
C VAL A 153 -1.63 5.33 -16.03
N PRO A 154 -2.12 5.31 -17.27
CA PRO A 154 -3.41 4.69 -17.61
C PRO A 154 -3.48 3.18 -17.32
N ASP A 155 -2.36 2.49 -17.41
CA ASP A 155 -2.19 1.06 -17.18
C ASP A 155 -1.81 0.71 -15.72
N ALA A 156 -1.80 1.69 -14.80
CA ALA A 156 -1.46 1.44 -13.41
C ALA A 156 -2.32 0.31 -12.80
N PHE A 157 -1.70 -0.60 -12.06
CA PHE A 157 -2.40 -1.52 -11.17
C PHE A 157 -2.57 -0.85 -9.80
N VAL A 158 -3.80 -0.69 -9.35
CA VAL A 158 -4.13 -0.01 -8.09
C VAL A 158 -4.86 -0.96 -7.16
N MET A 159 -4.30 -1.16 -5.99
CA MET A 159 -4.90 -1.92 -4.89
C MET A 159 -5.22 -0.99 -3.72
N VAL A 160 -6.41 -1.17 -3.13
CA VAL A 160 -6.85 -0.42 -1.95
C VAL A 160 -7.19 -1.37 -0.82
N SER A 161 -6.61 -1.17 0.36
CA SER A 161 -6.74 -2.08 1.50
C SER A 161 -7.08 -1.33 2.79
N PHE A 162 -7.99 -1.90 3.57
CA PHE A 162 -8.54 -1.28 4.78
C PHE A 162 -8.09 -2.00 6.04
N ALA A 163 -7.78 -1.21 7.08
CA ALA A 163 -7.52 -1.70 8.43
C ALA A 163 -8.82 -1.89 9.19
N VAL A 164 -9.19 -3.15 9.45
CA VAL A 164 -10.49 -3.53 9.98
C VAL A 164 -10.34 -4.27 11.30
N LEU A 165 -11.08 -3.83 12.33
CA LEU A 165 -11.18 -4.48 13.63
C LEU A 165 -11.89 -5.85 13.50
N PRO A 166 -11.73 -6.76 14.48
CA PRO A 166 -12.36 -8.08 14.44
C PRO A 166 -13.90 -8.08 14.34
N ASP A 167 -14.56 -6.97 14.68
CA ASP A 167 -16.00 -6.76 14.58
C ASP A 167 -16.47 -6.34 13.17
N GLY A 168 -15.51 -6.09 12.24
CA GLY A 168 -15.82 -5.71 10.87
C GLY A 168 -15.86 -4.20 10.62
N TYR A 169 -15.54 -3.38 11.62
CA TYR A 169 -15.53 -1.93 11.48
C TYR A 169 -14.10 -1.38 11.44
N THR A 170 -13.90 -0.28 10.73
CA THR A 170 -12.69 0.51 10.82
C THR A 170 -12.69 1.36 12.09
N ARG A 171 -11.56 2.01 12.40
CA ARG A 171 -11.47 2.95 13.54
C ARG A 171 -12.41 4.16 13.40
N GLU A 172 -12.83 4.49 12.19
CA GLU A 172 -13.80 5.54 11.90
C GLU A 172 -15.26 5.05 11.94
N GLY A 173 -15.48 3.77 12.31
CA GLY A 173 -16.82 3.19 12.43
C GLY A 173 -17.47 2.81 11.10
N LEU A 174 -16.70 2.68 10.03
CA LEU A 174 -17.19 2.29 8.72
C LEU A 174 -17.15 0.76 8.57
N LEU A 175 -18.23 0.18 8.05
CA LEU A 175 -18.32 -1.25 7.82
C LEU A 175 -17.46 -1.66 6.61
N PHE A 176 -16.56 -2.61 6.78
CA PHE A 176 -15.59 -3.02 5.74
C PHE A 176 -16.26 -3.47 4.44
N ARG A 177 -17.39 -4.15 4.49
CA ARG A 177 -18.13 -4.60 3.31
C ARG A 177 -18.58 -3.45 2.44
N ASP A 178 -19.01 -2.34 3.07
CA ASP A 178 -19.46 -1.16 2.34
C ASP A 178 -18.27 -0.42 1.73
N LEU A 179 -17.13 -0.38 2.42
CA LEU A 179 -15.89 0.19 1.89
C LEU A 179 -15.41 -0.59 0.65
N LEU A 180 -15.32 -1.92 0.75
CA LEU A 180 -14.91 -2.76 -0.39
C LEU A 180 -15.87 -2.59 -1.57
N ARG A 181 -17.18 -2.62 -1.33
CA ARG A 181 -18.20 -2.44 -2.37
C ARG A 181 -18.10 -1.06 -3.05
N ARG A 182 -17.88 0.02 -2.28
CA ARG A 182 -17.68 1.35 -2.86
C ARG A 182 -16.45 1.40 -3.75
N MET A 183 -15.35 0.77 -3.36
CA MET A 183 -14.14 0.69 -4.17
C MET A 183 -14.39 -0.11 -5.46
N GLU A 184 -15.03 -1.27 -5.38
CA GLU A 184 -15.42 -2.05 -6.56
C GLU A 184 -16.32 -1.27 -7.51
N GLN A 185 -17.34 -0.60 -6.99
CA GLN A 185 -18.29 0.20 -7.77
C GLN A 185 -17.66 1.47 -8.38
N SER A 186 -16.58 1.96 -7.81
CA SER A 186 -15.85 3.12 -8.35
C SER A 186 -15.28 2.87 -9.74
N GLY A 187 -14.96 1.62 -10.07
CA GLY A 187 -14.38 1.20 -11.34
C GLY A 187 -12.96 1.72 -11.59
N VAL A 188 -12.30 2.30 -10.57
CA VAL A 188 -10.95 2.88 -10.73
C VAL A 188 -9.85 2.03 -10.12
N VAL A 189 -10.18 1.05 -9.26
CA VAL A 189 -9.22 0.16 -8.61
C VAL A 189 -9.23 -1.24 -9.24
N ASP A 190 -8.14 -1.97 -9.11
CA ASP A 190 -7.95 -3.30 -9.71
C ASP A 190 -8.04 -4.43 -8.67
N ALA A 191 -7.83 -4.12 -7.41
CA ALA A 191 -7.94 -5.05 -6.29
C ALA A 191 -8.36 -4.32 -5.02
N VAL A 192 -9.04 -5.04 -4.14
CA VAL A 192 -9.44 -4.55 -2.82
C VAL A 192 -8.89 -5.47 -1.74
N GLY A 193 -8.78 -5.00 -0.49
CA GLY A 193 -8.21 -5.84 0.55
C GLY A 193 -8.47 -5.42 1.97
N LEU A 194 -8.00 -6.29 2.87
CA LEU A 194 -7.97 -6.08 4.31
C LEU A 194 -6.53 -6.31 4.79
N ASN A 195 -6.01 -5.40 5.60
CA ASN A 195 -4.66 -5.53 6.13
C ASN A 195 -4.54 -5.03 7.57
N CYS A 196 -3.41 -5.34 8.19
CA CYS A 196 -3.05 -4.86 9.52
C CYS A 196 -4.09 -5.22 10.61
N VAL A 197 -4.07 -4.56 11.74
CA VAL A 197 -5.00 -4.55 12.90
C VAL A 197 -5.53 -5.91 13.35
N SER A 198 -6.13 -6.72 12.48
CA SER A 198 -6.71 -8.02 12.81
C SER A 198 -5.71 -9.16 12.64
N ALA A 199 -5.60 -10.03 13.66
CA ALA A 199 -4.81 -11.26 13.61
C ALA A 199 -5.39 -12.27 12.60
N PRO A 200 -4.62 -13.26 12.13
CA PRO A 200 -5.02 -14.19 11.07
C PRO A 200 -6.39 -14.87 11.30
N GLY A 201 -6.67 -15.28 12.54
CA GLY A 201 -7.94 -15.93 12.91
C GLY A 201 -9.16 -15.02 12.79
N ALA A 202 -9.03 -13.75 13.15
CA ALA A 202 -10.08 -12.74 13.00
C ALA A 202 -10.26 -12.37 11.53
N MET A 203 -9.16 -12.11 10.81
CA MET A 203 -9.17 -11.80 9.39
C MET A 203 -9.84 -12.90 8.56
N LYS A 204 -9.54 -14.19 8.86
CA LYS A 204 -10.20 -15.33 8.23
C LYS A 204 -11.73 -15.27 8.38
N LYS A 205 -12.24 -14.93 9.58
CA LYS A 205 -13.69 -14.81 9.83
C LYS A 205 -14.29 -13.65 9.04
N LEU A 206 -13.62 -12.51 8.97
CA LEU A 206 -14.05 -11.37 8.15
C LEU A 206 -14.18 -11.77 6.69
N VAL A 207 -13.13 -12.38 6.11
CA VAL A 207 -13.14 -12.85 4.71
C VAL A 207 -14.25 -13.88 4.46
N GLN A 208 -14.43 -14.86 5.35
CA GLN A 208 -15.51 -15.84 5.22
C GLN A 208 -16.90 -15.20 5.26
N SER A 209 -17.05 -14.08 5.96
CA SER A 209 -18.31 -13.35 6.06
C SER A 209 -18.58 -12.42 4.88
N LEU A 210 -17.57 -12.14 4.04
CA LEU A 210 -17.68 -11.15 2.97
C LEU A 210 -18.56 -11.60 1.80
N GLY A 211 -18.53 -12.91 1.47
CA GLY A 211 -19.12 -13.43 0.25
C GLY A 211 -18.21 -13.27 -0.95
N GLU A 212 -18.76 -13.22 -2.16
CA GLU A 212 -18.01 -13.02 -3.39
C GLU A 212 -17.63 -11.54 -3.58
N THR A 213 -16.41 -11.31 -4.04
CA THR A 213 -15.91 -9.99 -4.47
C THR A 213 -15.83 -9.96 -6.00
N LEU A 214 -16.06 -8.80 -6.58
CA LEU A 214 -15.93 -8.60 -8.04
C LEU A 214 -14.46 -8.46 -8.46
N LEU A 215 -13.61 -7.99 -7.56
CA LEU A 215 -12.18 -7.78 -7.77
C LEU A 215 -11.35 -8.79 -6.96
N PRO A 216 -10.09 -9.03 -7.34
CA PRO A 216 -9.15 -9.76 -6.52
C PRO A 216 -9.10 -9.23 -5.09
N LEU A 217 -9.12 -10.14 -4.11
CA LEU A 217 -9.09 -9.80 -2.69
C LEU A 217 -7.69 -10.03 -2.10
N ALA A 218 -7.09 -8.97 -1.58
CA ALA A 218 -5.85 -9.05 -0.79
C ALA A 218 -6.17 -9.26 0.69
N VAL A 219 -5.40 -10.14 1.35
CA VAL A 219 -5.55 -10.46 2.77
C VAL A 219 -4.19 -10.47 3.42
N MET A 220 -3.89 -9.44 4.22
CA MET A 220 -2.59 -9.22 4.85
C MET A 220 -2.77 -9.03 6.37
N PRO A 221 -2.95 -10.12 7.14
CA PRO A 221 -3.21 -10.04 8.56
C PRO A 221 -1.98 -9.58 9.34
N ASN A 222 -2.21 -9.02 10.53
CA ASN A 222 -1.15 -8.73 11.48
C ASN A 222 -0.76 -10.03 12.21
N ALA A 223 0.56 -10.33 12.23
CA ALA A 223 1.10 -11.53 12.87
C ALA A 223 1.55 -11.26 14.31
#